data_f444ef5c34c69e9badad61f71ca72a92
#
_entry.id   f444ef5c34c69e9badad61f71ca72a92
#
_cell.length_a   1.000
_cell.length_b   1.000
_cell.length_c   1.000
_cell.angle_alpha   90.00
_cell.angle_beta   90.00
_cell.angle_gamma   90.00
#
_symmetry.space_group_name_H-M   'P 1'
#
loop_
_entity.id
_entity.type
_entity.pdbx_description
1 polymer ?
#
loop_
_entity_poly.entity_id
_entity_poly.type
_entity_poly.pdbx_seq_one_letter_code
_entity_poly.pdbx_strand_id
1 'polypeptide(L)'
;YEMTSSLVGSEMCIRDSVKEVYSQEKNDFSCEEETSSGSAPLSPLPTFDKNIRWPYPLEHIMSCATSDAQSDVLLLGALNVLGATMGPHVRCAYGGKMVSPCMQTFTSANSASGKGVLSLVRLLVEPFHDEIRKQVAERMVCYQRDKAKYDALGKERAKAEIPTLPPNKMFLISGNNTGTGILQNLMDSDGIGLICESEADTISLSLIHISEPTRLDV
;
A
#
# COMPACT_ATOMS: atom_id res chain seq x y z
N TYR A 1 -8.39 25.14 -7.02
CA TYR A 1 -9.83 24.82 -6.76
C TYR A 1 -10.45 23.84 -7.76
N GLU A 2 -9.64 23.19 -8.62
CA GLU A 2 -10.15 22.21 -9.61
C GLU A 2 -9.66 20.77 -9.41
N MET A 3 -9.01 20.46 -8.29
CA MET A 3 -8.49 19.10 -8.02
C MET A 3 -9.45 18.16 -7.29
N THR A 4 -10.62 18.62 -6.84
CA THR A 4 -11.56 17.81 -6.06
C THR A 4 -12.60 17.04 -6.87
N SER A 5 -12.86 17.40 -8.13
CA SER A 5 -13.91 16.76 -8.94
C SER A 5 -13.45 15.45 -9.62
N SER A 6 -12.16 15.25 -9.84
CA SER A 6 -11.62 14.05 -10.52
C SER A 6 -11.49 12.83 -9.61
N LEU A 7 -11.30 13.03 -8.29
CA LEU A 7 -11.20 11.95 -7.32
C LEU A 7 -12.58 11.34 -6.98
N VAL A 8 -13.61 12.15 -6.94
CA VAL A 8 -14.99 11.69 -6.63
C VAL A 8 -15.54 10.78 -7.72
N GLY A 9 -15.19 11.00 -8.99
CA GLY A 9 -15.66 10.15 -10.10
C GLY A 9 -15.05 8.76 -10.12
N SER A 10 -13.79 8.60 -9.71
CA SER A 10 -13.11 7.30 -9.66
C SER A 10 -13.54 6.44 -8.47
N GLU A 11 -13.85 7.04 -7.33
CA GLU A 11 -14.37 6.33 -6.15
C GLU A 11 -15.79 5.78 -6.39
N MET A 12 -16.64 6.51 -7.11
CA MET A 12 -17.97 6.02 -7.47
C MET A 12 -17.92 4.79 -8.40
N CYS A 13 -17.03 4.77 -9.38
CA CYS A 13 -16.87 3.62 -10.28
C CYS A 13 -16.37 2.36 -9.56
N ILE A 14 -15.45 2.47 -8.60
CA ILE A 14 -14.96 1.35 -7.81
C ILE A 14 -16.06 0.81 -6.88
N ARG A 15 -16.83 1.69 -6.26
CA ARG A 15 -17.89 1.32 -5.34
C ARG A 15 -19.05 0.59 -6.01
N ASP A 16 -19.41 0.98 -7.24
CA ASP A 16 -20.48 0.35 -7.99
C ASP A 16 -20.03 -1.02 -8.52
N SER A 17 -18.80 -1.14 -9.00
CA SER A 17 -18.23 -2.43 -9.42
C SER A 17 -18.12 -3.43 -8.27
N VAL A 18 -17.73 -2.98 -7.08
CA VAL A 18 -17.67 -3.84 -5.87
C VAL A 18 -19.06 -4.27 -5.44
N LYS A 19 -20.07 -3.40 -5.51
CA LYS A 19 -21.46 -3.76 -5.18
C LYS A 19 -22.08 -4.75 -6.17
N GLU A 20 -21.76 -4.65 -7.45
CA GLU A 20 -22.21 -5.63 -8.45
C GLU A 20 -21.62 -7.01 -8.19
N VAL A 21 -20.33 -7.11 -7.90
CA VAL A 21 -19.67 -8.37 -7.56
C VAL A 21 -20.27 -8.98 -6.29
N TYR A 22 -20.45 -8.20 -5.23
CA TYR A 22 -21.06 -8.68 -3.97
C TYR A 22 -22.56 -9.03 -4.13
N SER A 23 -23.28 -8.39 -5.05
CA SER A 23 -24.69 -8.71 -5.31
C SER A 23 -24.85 -10.00 -6.12
N GLN A 24 -23.90 -10.32 -7.00
CA GLN A 24 -23.86 -11.60 -7.72
C GLN A 24 -23.51 -12.76 -6.78
N GLU A 25 -22.56 -12.61 -5.86
CA GLU A 25 -22.21 -13.66 -4.89
C GLU A 25 -23.34 -14.00 -3.92
N LYS A 26 -24.24 -13.06 -3.58
CA LYS A 26 -25.39 -13.34 -2.70
C LYS A 26 -26.51 -14.14 -3.37
N ASN A 27 -26.59 -14.12 -4.69
CA ASN A 27 -27.62 -14.88 -5.42
C ASN A 27 -27.21 -16.33 -5.73
N ASP A 28 -25.92 -16.67 -5.59
CA ASP A 28 -25.42 -18.03 -5.85
C ASP A 28 -25.35 -18.93 -4.59
N PHE A 29 -25.77 -18.44 -3.42
CA PHE A 29 -25.82 -19.22 -2.17
C PHE A 29 -27.20 -19.82 -1.89
N SER A 30 -27.88 -20.36 -2.92
CA SER A 30 -28.93 -21.35 -2.72
C SER A 30 -28.27 -22.72 -2.86
N CYS A 31 -28.15 -23.44 -1.75
CA CYS A 31 -27.75 -24.85 -1.72
C CYS A 31 -28.78 -25.67 -2.51
N GLU A 32 -28.49 -25.95 -3.77
CA GLU A 32 -29.03 -27.10 -4.49
C GLU A 32 -27.84 -28.03 -4.71
N GLU A 33 -27.93 -29.22 -4.10
CA GLU A 33 -27.06 -30.34 -4.38
C GLU A 33 -27.30 -30.77 -5.87
N GLU A 34 -26.54 -30.16 -6.78
CA GLU A 34 -26.44 -30.66 -8.14
C GLU A 34 -25.29 -31.65 -8.25
N THR A 35 -25.69 -32.88 -8.40
CA THR A 35 -24.90 -34.03 -8.87
C THR A 35 -24.06 -33.65 -10.10
N SER A 36 -22.77 -33.86 -9.97
CA SER A 36 -21.73 -33.91 -10.98
C SER A 36 -22.16 -34.01 -12.44
N SER A 37 -22.04 -32.92 -13.17
CA SER A 37 -21.83 -32.97 -14.62
C SER A 37 -20.63 -32.07 -14.96
N GLY A 38 -19.54 -32.72 -15.38
CA GLY A 38 -18.38 -32.24 -16.11
C GLY A 38 -18.05 -30.75 -16.01
N SER A 39 -17.36 -30.34 -14.96
CA SER A 39 -16.69 -29.03 -14.98
C SER A 39 -15.68 -29.04 -16.13
N ALA A 40 -15.84 -28.14 -17.10
CA ALA A 40 -14.78 -27.87 -18.07
C ALA A 40 -13.44 -27.67 -17.31
N PRO A 41 -12.33 -28.25 -17.78
CA PRO A 41 -11.07 -28.09 -17.11
C PRO A 41 -10.78 -26.60 -17.01
N LEU A 42 -10.63 -26.10 -15.77
CA LEU A 42 -10.22 -24.72 -15.50
C LEU A 42 -8.94 -24.47 -16.27
N SER A 43 -8.95 -23.46 -17.14
CA SER A 43 -7.73 -23.03 -17.82
C SER A 43 -6.65 -22.77 -16.79
N PRO A 44 -5.43 -23.30 -16.96
CA PRO A 44 -4.35 -23.02 -16.03
C PRO A 44 -4.10 -21.51 -15.97
N LEU A 45 -3.82 -20.98 -14.78
CA LEU A 45 -3.46 -19.58 -14.62
C LEU A 45 -2.21 -19.26 -15.46
N PRO A 46 -2.15 -18.09 -16.09
CA PRO A 46 -0.98 -17.68 -16.84
C PRO A 46 0.21 -17.59 -15.87
N THR A 47 1.37 -18.06 -16.29
CA THR A 47 2.63 -18.02 -15.55
C THR A 47 3.65 -17.20 -16.31
N PHE A 48 4.60 -16.59 -15.59
CA PHE A 48 5.72 -15.92 -16.22
C PHE A 48 6.66 -16.92 -16.91
N ASP A 49 7.28 -16.48 -18.02
CA ASP A 49 8.24 -17.33 -18.73
C ASP A 49 9.47 -17.60 -17.86
N LYS A 50 9.74 -18.87 -17.63
CA LYS A 50 10.88 -19.35 -16.82
C LYS A 50 12.25 -19.09 -17.45
N ASN A 51 12.28 -18.78 -18.75
CA ASN A 51 13.53 -18.49 -19.46
C ASN A 51 14.01 -17.06 -19.25
N ILE A 52 13.18 -16.20 -18.65
CA ILE A 52 13.55 -14.81 -18.34
C ILE A 52 14.54 -14.81 -17.18
N ARG A 53 15.71 -14.22 -17.40
CA ARG A 53 16.66 -13.94 -16.34
C ARG A 53 16.31 -12.62 -15.69
N TRP A 54 15.85 -12.68 -14.46
CA TRP A 54 15.52 -11.51 -13.70
C TRP A 54 16.75 -10.90 -13.04
N PRO A 55 16.90 -9.56 -13.02
CA PRO A 55 18.02 -8.93 -12.33
C PRO A 55 17.89 -9.08 -10.81
N TYR A 56 19.01 -8.94 -10.11
CA TYR A 56 19.00 -8.76 -8.66
C TYR A 56 18.23 -7.45 -8.32
N PRO A 57 17.33 -7.41 -7.29
CA PRO A 57 17.07 -8.48 -6.30
C PRO A 57 15.89 -9.41 -6.67
N LEU A 58 15.28 -9.28 -7.86
CA LEU A 58 14.12 -10.09 -8.25
C LEU A 58 14.45 -11.58 -8.32
N GLU A 59 15.56 -11.95 -8.94
CA GLU A 59 16.01 -13.35 -9.01
C GLU A 59 16.15 -13.94 -7.59
N HIS A 60 16.71 -13.15 -6.67
CA HIS A 60 16.95 -13.62 -5.30
C HIS A 60 15.63 -13.88 -4.56
N ILE A 61 14.67 -12.96 -4.62
CA ILE A 61 13.37 -13.15 -3.93
C ILE A 61 12.58 -14.31 -4.55
N MET A 62 12.64 -14.48 -5.87
CA MET A 62 11.96 -15.57 -6.56
C MET A 62 12.55 -16.94 -6.21
N SER A 63 13.84 -17.02 -5.88
CA SER A 63 14.48 -18.26 -5.44
C SER A 63 13.94 -18.77 -4.10
N CYS A 64 13.22 -17.96 -3.34
CA CYS A 64 12.54 -18.38 -2.11
C CYS A 64 11.24 -19.16 -2.38
N ALA A 65 10.75 -19.21 -3.62
CA ALA A 65 9.55 -19.92 -3.99
C ALA A 65 9.78 -21.45 -4.02
N THR A 66 8.78 -22.20 -3.58
CA THR A 66 8.78 -23.67 -3.65
C THR A 66 7.92 -24.20 -4.80
N SER A 67 7.18 -23.33 -5.49
CA SER A 67 6.36 -23.65 -6.64
C SER A 67 6.32 -22.49 -7.65
N ASP A 68 5.95 -22.79 -8.90
CA ASP A 68 5.82 -21.78 -9.95
C ASP A 68 4.82 -20.68 -9.57
N ALA A 69 3.68 -21.05 -9.02
CA ALA A 69 2.67 -20.09 -8.58
C ALA A 69 3.19 -19.16 -7.48
N GLN A 70 4.01 -19.67 -6.55
CA GLN A 70 4.67 -18.84 -5.54
C GLN A 70 5.69 -17.89 -6.16
N SER A 71 6.45 -18.35 -7.17
CA SER A 71 7.38 -17.51 -7.90
C SER A 71 6.69 -16.34 -8.58
N ASP A 72 5.56 -16.59 -9.25
CA ASP A 72 4.77 -15.57 -9.91
C ASP A 72 4.22 -14.53 -8.92
N VAL A 73 3.70 -14.99 -7.77
CA VAL A 73 3.18 -14.12 -6.71
C VAL A 73 4.30 -13.26 -6.10
N LEU A 74 5.48 -13.86 -5.86
CA LEU A 74 6.65 -13.14 -5.36
C LEU A 74 7.14 -12.09 -6.35
N LEU A 75 7.18 -12.42 -7.65
CA LEU A 75 7.58 -11.47 -8.67
C LEU A 75 6.64 -10.26 -8.72
N LEU A 76 5.32 -10.49 -8.76
CA LEU A 76 4.32 -9.42 -8.75
C LEU A 76 4.42 -8.54 -7.49
N GLY A 77 4.56 -9.17 -6.33
CA GLY A 77 4.75 -8.46 -5.07
C GLY A 77 6.04 -7.65 -5.04
N ALA A 78 7.15 -8.22 -5.52
CA ALA A 78 8.44 -7.53 -5.57
C ALA A 78 8.41 -6.34 -6.53
N LEU A 79 7.78 -6.46 -7.70
CA LEU A 79 7.60 -5.35 -8.64
C LEU A 79 6.77 -4.22 -8.04
N ASN A 80 5.70 -4.55 -7.30
CA ASN A 80 4.89 -3.56 -6.60
C ASN A 80 5.72 -2.81 -5.54
N VAL A 81 6.40 -3.54 -4.69
CA VAL A 81 7.22 -3.00 -3.59
C VAL A 81 8.36 -2.12 -4.12
N LEU A 82 9.10 -2.60 -5.13
CA LEU A 82 10.16 -1.82 -5.77
C LEU A 82 9.61 -0.62 -6.54
N GLY A 83 8.47 -0.76 -7.21
CA GLY A 83 7.78 0.35 -7.86
C GLY A 83 7.46 1.48 -6.89
N ALA A 84 7.00 1.14 -5.68
CA ALA A 84 6.72 2.12 -4.63
C ALA A 84 7.98 2.87 -4.17
N THR A 85 9.16 2.22 -4.11
CA THR A 85 10.43 2.90 -3.77
C THR A 85 10.90 3.85 -4.86
N MET A 86 10.62 3.53 -6.12
CA MET A 86 10.98 4.39 -7.26
C MET A 86 10.14 5.67 -7.31
N GLY A 87 8.90 5.61 -6.82
CA GLY A 87 8.01 6.75 -6.59
C GLY A 87 8.02 7.79 -7.71
N PRO A 88 8.21 9.08 -7.37
CA PRO A 88 8.20 10.15 -8.35
C PRO A 88 9.48 10.25 -9.20
N HIS A 89 10.53 9.50 -8.88
CA HIS A 89 11.82 9.57 -9.57
C HIS A 89 11.82 8.87 -10.93
N VAL A 90 10.94 7.87 -11.09
CA VAL A 90 10.79 7.10 -12.32
C VAL A 90 9.38 7.33 -12.87
N ARG A 91 9.30 7.74 -14.13
CA ARG A 91 8.04 7.95 -14.83
C ARG A 91 8.09 7.34 -16.21
N CYS A 92 6.96 6.79 -16.66
CA CYS A 92 6.79 6.25 -18.00
C CYS A 92 5.74 7.05 -18.76
N ALA A 93 5.98 7.30 -20.03
CA ALA A 93 4.98 7.90 -20.90
C ALA A 93 4.00 6.80 -21.34
N TYR A 94 2.74 6.94 -20.99
CA TYR A 94 1.67 6.01 -21.36
C TYR A 94 0.39 6.78 -21.68
N GLY A 95 -0.21 6.52 -22.84
CA GLY A 95 -1.47 7.17 -23.24
C GLY A 95 -1.41 8.70 -23.28
N GLY A 96 -0.25 9.29 -23.61
CA GLY A 96 -0.05 10.75 -23.61
C GLY A 96 0.12 11.39 -22.24
N LYS A 97 0.21 10.58 -21.16
CA LYS A 97 0.44 11.03 -19.78
C LYS A 97 1.74 10.44 -19.23
N MET A 98 2.32 11.15 -18.28
CA MET A 98 3.44 10.63 -17.49
C MET A 98 2.89 9.93 -16.24
N VAL A 99 3.12 8.61 -16.13
CA VAL A 99 2.67 7.78 -15.00
C VAL A 99 3.86 7.31 -14.19
N SER A 100 3.70 7.27 -12.87
CA SER A 100 4.66 6.67 -11.93
C SER A 100 4.35 5.18 -11.74
N PRO A 101 5.33 4.34 -11.35
CA PRO A 101 5.13 2.92 -11.11
C PRO A 101 4.38 2.69 -9.79
N CYS A 102 3.11 3.12 -9.76
CA CYS A 102 2.21 2.92 -8.62
C CYS A 102 1.31 1.72 -8.96
N MET A 103 1.57 0.59 -8.30
CA MET A 103 0.85 -0.66 -8.53
C MET A 103 0.07 -1.06 -7.27
N GLN A 104 -1.01 -1.79 -7.47
CA GLN A 104 -1.76 -2.45 -6.41
C GLN A 104 -1.80 -3.94 -6.72
N THR A 105 -1.45 -4.77 -5.75
CA THR A 105 -1.47 -6.21 -5.88
C THR A 105 -2.34 -6.81 -4.78
N PHE A 106 -3.33 -7.58 -5.17
CA PHE A 106 -4.18 -8.33 -4.28
C PHE A 106 -4.10 -9.82 -4.64
N THR A 107 -3.72 -10.65 -3.68
CA THR A 107 -3.59 -12.10 -3.89
C THR A 107 -4.65 -12.84 -3.09
N SER A 108 -5.59 -13.47 -3.81
CA SER A 108 -6.60 -14.35 -3.22
C SER A 108 -6.22 -15.81 -3.49
N ALA A 109 -6.27 -16.63 -2.46
CA ALA A 109 -6.02 -18.06 -2.57
C ALA A 109 -6.60 -18.81 -1.37
N ASN A 110 -6.86 -20.10 -1.54
CA ASN A 110 -7.35 -20.96 -0.46
C ASN A 110 -6.41 -20.97 0.75
N SER A 111 -6.96 -21.36 1.89
CA SER A 111 -6.14 -21.60 3.08
C SER A 111 -5.07 -22.65 2.79
N ALA A 112 -3.90 -22.48 3.40
CA ALA A 112 -2.73 -23.36 3.22
C ALA A 112 -2.17 -23.50 1.79
N SER A 113 -2.55 -22.60 0.87
CA SER A 113 -2.03 -22.58 -0.52
C SER A 113 -0.60 -22.06 -0.67
N GLY A 114 0.04 -21.62 0.41
CA GLY A 114 1.38 -21.06 0.38
C GLY A 114 1.44 -19.56 0.02
N LYS A 115 0.31 -18.86 -0.05
CA LYS A 115 0.25 -17.41 -0.33
C LYS A 115 1.03 -16.55 0.67
N GLY A 116 1.29 -17.06 1.87
CA GLY A 116 2.06 -16.37 2.92
C GLY A 116 3.50 -16.03 2.50
N VAL A 117 4.03 -16.68 1.46
CA VAL A 117 5.35 -16.35 0.90
C VAL A 117 5.44 -14.88 0.45
N LEU A 118 4.31 -14.26 0.09
CA LEU A 118 4.25 -12.86 -0.31
C LEU A 118 4.78 -11.89 0.77
N SER A 119 4.71 -12.27 2.04
CA SER A 119 5.27 -11.46 3.13
C SER A 119 6.78 -11.22 3.00
N LEU A 120 7.50 -12.10 2.29
CA LEU A 120 8.95 -11.96 2.07
C LEU A 120 9.32 -10.72 1.25
N VAL A 121 8.42 -10.23 0.37
CA VAL A 121 8.71 -9.05 -0.44
C VAL A 121 8.91 -7.78 0.40
N ARG A 122 8.37 -7.75 1.60
CA ARG A 122 8.58 -6.65 2.55
C ARG A 122 10.04 -6.49 2.93
N LEU A 123 10.79 -7.60 3.03
CA LEU A 123 12.22 -7.58 3.35
C LEU A 123 13.05 -6.78 2.35
N LEU A 124 12.58 -6.62 1.10
CA LEU A 124 13.25 -5.81 0.08
C LEU A 124 13.32 -4.32 0.44
N VAL A 125 12.37 -3.85 1.24
CA VAL A 125 12.21 -2.41 1.55
C VAL A 125 12.35 -2.07 3.03
N GLU A 126 12.45 -3.06 3.90
CA GLU A 126 12.70 -2.81 5.32
C GLU A 126 13.97 -1.98 5.56
N PRO A 127 15.13 -2.26 4.93
CA PRO A 127 16.32 -1.43 5.12
C PRO A 127 16.10 0.03 4.70
N PHE A 128 15.31 0.26 3.65
CA PHE A 128 14.96 1.61 3.20
C PHE A 128 14.04 2.32 4.21
N HIS A 129 13.06 1.60 4.73
CA HIS A 129 12.18 2.12 5.79
C HIS A 129 12.97 2.46 7.06
N ASP A 130 13.85 1.59 7.49
CA ASP A 130 14.65 1.75 8.71
C ASP A 130 15.59 2.96 8.60
N GLU A 131 16.20 3.18 7.44
CA GLU A 131 17.03 4.38 7.21
C GLU A 131 16.20 5.67 7.30
N ILE A 132 15.00 5.70 6.73
CA ILE A 132 14.09 6.85 6.88
C ILE A 132 13.75 7.07 8.35
N ARG A 133 13.42 6.03 9.10
CA ARG A 133 13.08 6.11 10.53
C ARG A 133 14.24 6.61 11.37
N LYS A 134 15.46 6.17 11.06
CA LYS A 134 16.67 6.63 11.70
C LYS A 134 16.88 8.13 11.50
N GLN A 135 16.76 8.62 10.27
CA GLN A 135 16.88 10.04 9.95
C GLN A 135 15.81 10.88 10.66
N VAL A 136 14.58 10.38 10.78
CA VAL A 136 13.50 11.03 11.54
C VAL A 136 13.88 11.12 13.03
N ALA A 137 14.39 10.04 13.60
CA ALA A 137 14.81 10.02 15.00
C ALA A 137 15.93 11.03 15.28
N GLU A 138 16.94 11.12 14.41
CA GLU A 138 18.02 12.09 14.52
C GLU A 138 17.51 13.53 14.45
N ARG A 139 16.61 13.84 13.51
CA ARG A 139 15.98 15.16 13.40
C ARG A 139 15.14 15.50 14.64
N MET A 140 14.44 14.51 15.20
CA MET A 140 13.64 14.70 16.41
C MET A 140 14.53 15.05 17.63
N VAL A 141 15.70 14.42 17.77
CA VAL A 141 16.67 14.75 18.82
C VAL A 141 17.18 16.19 18.65
N CYS A 142 17.49 16.62 17.43
CA CYS A 142 17.88 18.00 17.15
C CYS A 142 16.76 18.98 17.52
N TYR A 143 15.53 18.68 17.10
CA TYR A 143 14.36 19.50 17.45
C TYR A 143 14.15 19.63 18.95
N GLN A 144 14.23 18.53 19.69
CA GLN A 144 14.07 18.54 21.15
C GLN A 144 15.13 19.42 21.83
N ARG A 145 16.38 19.32 21.37
CA ARG A 145 17.47 20.17 21.88
C ARG A 145 17.24 21.67 21.59
N ASP A 146 16.81 21.98 20.35
CA ASP A 146 16.60 23.38 19.96
C ASP A 146 15.34 23.96 20.61
N LYS A 147 14.31 23.13 20.80
CA LYS A 147 13.12 23.48 21.58
C LYS A 147 13.47 23.77 23.04
N ALA A 148 14.31 22.96 23.67
CA ALA A 148 14.74 23.19 25.03
C ALA A 148 15.54 24.54 25.19
N LYS A 149 16.40 24.87 24.19
CA LYS A 149 17.07 26.15 24.12
C LYS A 149 16.10 27.31 23.98
N TYR A 150 15.15 27.19 23.07
CA TYR A 150 14.11 28.18 22.84
C TYR A 150 13.28 28.39 24.12
N ASP A 151 12.90 27.30 24.80
CA ASP A 151 12.15 27.37 26.06
C ASP A 151 12.92 28.04 27.20
N ALA A 152 14.24 27.95 27.19
CA ALA A 152 15.12 28.62 28.19
C ALA A 152 15.26 30.13 27.99
N LEU A 153 14.93 30.67 26.79
CA LEU A 153 15.06 32.11 26.49
C LEU A 153 14.08 33.01 27.27
N GLY A 154 13.04 32.46 27.89
CA GLY A 154 12.09 33.22 28.69
C GLY A 154 11.45 34.39 27.91
N LYS A 155 11.69 35.63 28.32
CA LYS A 155 11.12 36.83 27.69
C LYS A 155 11.70 37.15 26.31
N GLU A 156 12.88 36.61 25.99
CA GLU A 156 13.55 36.85 24.70
C GLU A 156 13.01 35.94 23.58
N ARG A 157 12.12 35.00 23.86
CA ARG A 157 11.44 34.13 22.86
C ARG A 157 10.79 34.90 21.71
N ALA A 158 10.29 36.13 21.99
CA ALA A 158 9.66 36.97 20.98
C ALA A 158 10.58 37.40 19.84
N LYS A 159 11.91 37.28 20.04
CA LYS A 159 12.95 37.64 19.05
C LYS A 159 13.59 36.41 18.41
N ALA A 160 13.34 35.24 18.95
CA ALA A 160 13.94 33.98 18.48
C ALA A 160 13.03 33.25 17.53
N GLU A 161 13.61 32.53 16.57
CA GLU A 161 12.88 31.67 15.63
C GLU A 161 12.31 30.46 16.37
N ILE A 162 11.04 30.16 16.10
CA ILE A 162 10.36 29.02 16.74
C ILE A 162 10.83 27.73 16.06
N PRO A 163 11.37 26.76 16.82
CA PRO A 163 11.76 25.48 16.24
C PRO A 163 10.56 24.75 15.61
N THR A 164 10.69 24.35 14.36
CA THR A 164 9.65 23.61 13.63
C THR A 164 9.75 22.13 13.88
N LEU A 165 8.62 21.48 14.16
CA LEU A 165 8.56 20.03 14.33
C LEU A 165 8.90 19.34 13.00
N PRO A 166 9.88 18.41 12.97
CA PRO A 166 10.19 17.68 11.75
C PRO A 166 9.05 16.75 11.36
N PRO A 167 8.80 16.55 10.06
CA PRO A 167 7.78 15.62 9.58
C PRO A 167 8.11 14.18 10.00
N ASN A 168 7.09 13.42 10.37
CA ASN A 168 7.22 12.02 10.78
C ASN A 168 7.21 11.09 9.56
N LYS A 169 8.27 11.15 8.75
CA LYS A 169 8.38 10.35 7.53
C LYS A 169 8.43 8.85 7.83
N MET A 170 7.68 8.07 7.04
CA MET A 170 7.73 6.61 7.04
C MET A 170 7.38 6.07 5.66
N PHE A 171 8.05 5.00 5.23
CA PHE A 171 7.77 4.37 3.96
C PHE A 171 6.71 3.26 4.09
N LEU A 172 6.86 2.37 5.08
CA LEU A 172 5.86 1.35 5.36
C LEU A 172 4.77 1.94 6.26
N ILE A 173 3.57 2.07 5.72
CA ILE A 173 2.39 2.59 6.40
C ILE A 173 1.54 1.40 6.82
N SER A 174 1.13 1.34 8.09
CA SER A 174 0.23 0.27 8.56
C SER A 174 -1.16 0.44 7.95
N GLY A 175 -1.73 -0.65 7.43
CA GLY A 175 -3.10 -0.70 6.95
C GLY A 175 -4.15 -0.53 8.06
N ASN A 176 -3.77 -0.73 9.31
CA ASN A 176 -4.66 -0.52 10.48
C ASN A 176 -4.71 0.96 10.94
N ASN A 177 -4.22 1.88 10.15
CA ASN A 177 -4.35 3.31 10.40
C ASN A 177 -5.72 3.84 9.99
N THR A 178 -6.15 4.93 10.64
CA THR A 178 -7.31 5.69 10.13
C THR A 178 -6.97 6.32 8.77
N GLY A 179 -7.98 6.56 7.94
CA GLY A 179 -7.76 7.23 6.65
C GLY A 179 -7.04 8.57 6.77
N THR A 180 -7.40 9.37 7.79
CA THR A 180 -6.70 10.62 8.11
C THR A 180 -5.23 10.37 8.47
N GLY A 181 -4.94 9.28 9.22
CA GLY A 181 -3.58 8.90 9.57
C GLY A 181 -2.76 8.47 8.36
N ILE A 182 -3.35 7.75 7.42
CA ILE A 182 -2.70 7.37 6.15
C ILE A 182 -2.36 8.62 5.34
N LEU A 183 -3.32 9.54 5.18
CA LEU A 183 -3.10 10.79 4.46
C LEU A 183 -2.01 11.64 5.12
N GLN A 184 -2.00 11.76 6.44
CA GLN A 184 -0.97 12.49 7.17
C GLN A 184 0.42 11.86 6.95
N ASN A 185 0.52 10.54 7.03
CA ASN A 185 1.78 9.82 6.75
C ASN A 185 2.29 10.06 5.32
N LEU A 186 1.38 10.07 4.33
CA LEU A 186 1.74 10.39 2.95
C LEU A 186 2.19 11.84 2.79
N MET A 187 1.52 12.80 3.43
CA MET A 187 1.92 14.21 3.42
C MET A 187 3.29 14.40 4.05
N ASP A 188 3.54 13.79 5.20
CA ASP A 188 4.84 13.84 5.89
C ASP A 188 5.97 13.20 5.07
N SER A 189 5.63 12.23 4.21
CA SER A 189 6.57 11.42 3.41
C SER A 189 6.64 11.86 1.94
N ASP A 190 6.28 13.09 1.61
CA ASP A 190 6.33 13.67 0.26
C ASP A 190 5.47 12.88 -0.77
N GLY A 191 4.38 12.27 -0.32
CA GLY A 191 3.47 11.46 -1.13
C GLY A 191 3.97 10.05 -1.44
N ILE A 192 5.02 9.57 -0.77
CA ILE A 192 5.60 8.25 -0.97
C ILE A 192 5.25 7.35 0.22
N GLY A 193 4.71 6.17 -0.06
CA GLY A 193 4.41 5.19 0.98
C GLY A 193 3.93 3.87 0.40
N LEU A 194 4.05 2.82 1.18
CA LEU A 194 3.61 1.48 0.83
C LEU A 194 2.78 0.89 1.98
N ILE A 195 1.59 0.41 1.67
CA ILE A 195 0.81 -0.45 2.56
C ILE A 195 1.07 -1.89 2.13
N CYS A 196 1.58 -2.71 3.04
CA CYS A 196 1.90 -4.11 2.79
C CYS A 196 1.37 -4.95 3.96
N GLU A 197 0.16 -5.49 3.78
CA GLU A 197 -0.54 -6.26 4.80
C GLU A 197 -0.78 -7.70 4.35
N SER A 198 -0.73 -8.61 5.29
CA SER A 198 -0.98 -10.04 5.04
C SER A 198 -2.47 -10.38 4.93
N GLU A 199 -3.34 -9.51 5.45
CA GLU A 199 -4.79 -9.69 5.52
C GLU A 199 -5.49 -8.47 4.93
N ALA A 200 -6.38 -8.70 3.98
CA ALA A 200 -7.13 -7.63 3.31
C ALA A 200 -8.10 -6.91 4.26
N ASP A 201 -8.63 -7.62 5.26
CA ASP A 201 -9.57 -7.06 6.22
C ASP A 201 -8.97 -5.89 7.02
N THR A 202 -7.68 -5.91 7.27
CA THR A 202 -6.96 -4.83 7.94
C THR A 202 -7.10 -3.51 7.19
N ILE A 203 -7.05 -3.56 5.85
CA ILE A 203 -7.18 -2.38 4.99
C ILE A 203 -8.65 -1.97 4.85
N SER A 204 -9.56 -2.95 4.71
CA SER A 204 -10.98 -2.68 4.50
C SER A 204 -11.62 -1.97 5.69
N LEU A 205 -11.29 -2.36 6.90
CA LEU A 205 -11.78 -1.74 8.14
C LEU A 205 -11.36 -0.28 8.26
N SER A 206 -10.14 0.07 7.86
CA SER A 206 -9.67 1.46 7.90
C SER A 206 -10.32 2.35 6.84
N LEU A 207 -10.68 1.79 5.68
CA LEU A 207 -11.31 2.52 4.58
C LEU A 207 -12.83 2.69 4.75
N ILE A 208 -13.51 1.76 5.44
CA ILE A 208 -14.95 1.85 5.71
C ILE A 208 -15.28 3.09 6.55
N HIS A 209 -14.42 3.46 7.50
CA HIS A 209 -14.60 4.66 8.33
C HIS A 209 -14.41 5.98 7.58
N ILE A 210 -13.83 5.98 6.37
CA ILE A 210 -13.68 7.18 5.53
C ILE A 210 -14.98 7.50 4.79
N SER A 211 -15.84 6.53 4.55
CA SER A 211 -17.02 6.64 3.68
C SER A 211 -18.34 6.83 4.41
N GLU A 212 -18.38 6.84 5.73
CA GLU A 212 -19.59 7.30 6.45
C GLU A 212 -19.56 8.83 6.59
N PRO A 213 -20.37 9.57 5.80
CA PRO A 213 -20.65 10.94 6.16
C PRO A 213 -21.32 10.90 7.53
N THR A 214 -20.72 11.55 8.52
CA THR A 214 -21.37 11.82 9.80
C THR A 214 -22.76 12.37 9.50
N ARG A 215 -23.76 11.52 9.67
CA ARG A 215 -25.15 11.92 9.65
C ARG A 215 -25.34 12.79 10.89
N LEU A 216 -25.22 14.09 10.70
CA LEU A 216 -25.69 15.06 11.68
C LEU A 216 -27.20 14.89 11.70
N ASP A 217 -27.70 14.09 12.64
CA ASP A 217 -29.11 14.11 13.02
C ASP A 217 -29.40 15.49 13.62
N VAL A 218 -29.96 16.34 12.79
CA VAL A 218 -30.56 17.60 13.22
C VAL A 218 -32.02 17.36 13.62
#